data_bcf84763be74259b20cfec0220ff4647
#
_entry.id   bcf84763be74259b20cfec0220ff4647
#
_cell.length_a   1.000
_cell.length_b   1.000
_cell.length_c   1.000
_cell.angle_alpha   90.00
_cell.angle_beta   90.00
_cell.angle_gamma   90.00
#
_symmetry.space_group_name_H-M   'P 1'
#
loop_
_entity.id
_entity.type
_entity.pdbx_description
1 polymer ?
#
loop_
_entity_poly.entity_id
_entity_poly.type
_entity_poly.pdbx_seq_one_letter_code
_entity_poly.pdbx_strand_id
1 'polypeptide(L)'
;MSEISIKLAAGTNVGLVRKNNEDNFVVNRDLCQSEWIIPQSIEPISLGRYGSILVVADGMGGTNAGEVASAIAIETVQNAFTPENLGDIVTQEGIVTSEEAVEEFLSRTVKTADLNIVNASKEDSSTQGMGTTIVIAWILNDKAYISWCGDSRCYVFNGNSGFCRLSKDHSYVQDLVDQGKLDPENAVSYTHLTLPTTPYV
;
A
#
# COMPACT_ATOMS: atom_id res chain seq x y z
N MET A 1 -5.18 26.09 12.53
CA MET A 1 -5.58 24.98 11.62
C MET A 1 -6.42 24.01 12.43
N SER A 2 -7.51 23.50 11.91
CA SER A 2 -8.30 22.47 12.60
C SER A 2 -7.44 21.22 12.73
N GLU A 3 -7.35 20.69 13.93
CA GLU A 3 -6.67 19.42 14.20
C GLU A 3 -7.37 18.30 13.45
N ILE A 4 -6.66 17.61 12.56
CA ILE A 4 -7.21 16.49 11.80
C ILE A 4 -7.04 15.25 12.64
N SER A 5 -8.13 14.52 12.85
CA SER A 5 -8.12 13.20 13.46
C SER A 5 -8.54 12.14 12.45
N ILE A 6 -7.91 10.98 12.54
CA ILE A 6 -8.20 9.84 11.67
C ILE A 6 -8.62 8.63 12.49
N LYS A 7 -9.45 7.78 11.87
CA LYS A 7 -9.76 6.44 12.37
C LYS A 7 -9.20 5.43 11.38
N LEU A 8 -8.53 4.42 11.89
CA LEU A 8 -7.87 3.40 11.09
C LEU A 8 -8.44 2.03 11.42
N ALA A 9 -8.67 1.24 10.38
CA ALA A 9 -8.98 -0.18 10.49
C ALA A 9 -8.22 -0.93 9.40
N ALA A 10 -7.68 -2.10 9.72
CA ALA A 10 -7.03 -2.96 8.76
C ALA A 10 -7.31 -4.42 9.09
N GLY A 11 -7.28 -5.27 8.07
CA GLY A 11 -7.47 -6.70 8.24
C GLY A 11 -7.04 -7.45 6.98
N THR A 12 -6.73 -8.72 7.16
CA THR A 12 -6.42 -9.66 6.08
C THR A 12 -7.11 -10.99 6.35
N ASN A 13 -7.36 -11.76 5.29
CA ASN A 13 -7.98 -13.06 5.39
C ASN A 13 -7.48 -13.96 4.25
N VAL A 14 -7.09 -15.18 4.57
CA VAL A 14 -6.59 -16.16 3.59
C VAL A 14 -7.63 -16.58 2.54
N GLY A 15 -8.91 -16.28 2.80
CA GLY A 15 -10.01 -16.71 1.94
C GLY A 15 -10.37 -18.19 2.13
N LEU A 16 -11.20 -18.70 1.21
CA LEU A 16 -11.78 -20.05 1.32
C LEU A 16 -10.97 -21.14 0.59
N VAL A 17 -10.07 -20.75 -0.30
CA VAL A 17 -9.40 -21.68 -1.23
C VAL A 17 -7.93 -21.83 -0.95
N ARG A 18 -7.23 -20.73 -0.61
CA ARG A 18 -5.80 -20.75 -0.34
C ARG A 18 -5.49 -21.30 1.06
N LYS A 19 -4.33 -21.93 1.21
CA LYS A 19 -3.85 -22.43 2.51
C LYS A 19 -3.01 -21.38 3.24
N ASN A 20 -2.27 -20.58 2.50
CA ASN A 20 -1.39 -19.52 3.00
C ASN A 20 -1.93 -18.17 2.57
N ASN A 21 -1.75 -17.19 3.44
CA ASN A 21 -2.01 -15.79 3.15
C ASN A 21 -0.70 -15.13 2.76
N GLU A 22 -0.58 -14.70 1.53
CA GLU A 22 0.60 -14.02 0.99
C GLU A 22 0.47 -12.49 1.09
N ASP A 23 -0.74 -12.02 1.46
CA ASP A 23 -1.00 -10.60 1.70
C ASP A 23 -0.36 -10.16 3.01
N ASN A 24 0.17 -8.95 2.99
CA ASN A 24 0.69 -8.30 4.19
C ASN A 24 0.25 -6.84 4.24
N PHE A 25 0.18 -6.30 5.44
CA PHE A 25 -0.12 -4.89 5.63
C PHE A 25 0.51 -4.36 6.91
N VAL A 26 0.68 -3.06 6.97
CA VAL A 26 1.16 -2.39 8.18
C VAL A 26 0.58 -0.99 8.27
N VAL A 27 0.41 -0.53 9.50
CA VAL A 27 -0.06 0.81 9.82
C VAL A 27 0.85 1.41 10.88
N ASN A 28 1.24 2.67 10.67
CA ASN A 28 1.75 3.49 11.74
C ASN A 28 0.82 4.69 11.92
N ARG A 29 0.23 4.82 13.11
CA ARG A 29 -0.75 5.86 13.43
C ARG A 29 -0.13 7.24 13.55
N ASP A 30 1.11 7.30 14.04
CA ASP A 30 1.87 8.51 14.26
C ASP A 30 3.35 8.24 13.96
N LEU A 31 3.81 8.67 12.81
CA LEU A 31 5.17 8.48 12.34
C LEU A 31 6.23 9.26 13.18
N CYS A 32 5.80 10.08 14.15
CA CYS A 32 6.71 10.59 15.18
C CYS A 32 7.15 9.50 16.16
N GLN A 33 6.44 8.38 16.19
CA GLN A 33 6.71 7.22 17.02
C GLN A 33 7.02 6.01 16.12
N SER A 34 7.99 5.22 16.51
CA SER A 34 8.37 4.00 15.77
C SER A 34 7.45 2.81 16.10
N GLU A 35 6.16 3.05 16.31
CA GLU A 35 5.20 2.03 16.67
C GLU A 35 4.39 1.59 15.43
N TRP A 36 4.73 0.43 14.91
CA TRP A 36 4.02 -0.21 13.81
C TRP A 36 3.03 -1.23 14.37
N ILE A 37 1.76 -1.06 14.07
CA ILE A 37 0.69 -1.84 14.68
C ILE A 37 -0.26 -2.44 13.64
N ILE A 38 -0.97 -3.48 14.06
CA ILE A 38 -2.22 -3.92 13.45
C ILE A 38 -3.32 -3.29 14.29
N PRO A 39 -4.14 -2.38 13.76
CA PRO A 39 -5.15 -1.70 14.55
C PRO A 39 -6.19 -2.69 15.09
N GLN A 40 -6.33 -2.76 16.40
CA GLN A 40 -7.35 -3.58 17.06
C GLN A 40 -8.57 -2.75 17.49
N SER A 41 -8.45 -1.44 17.51
CA SER A 41 -9.53 -0.52 17.84
C SER A 41 -9.58 0.65 16.86
N ILE A 42 -10.77 1.20 16.66
CA ILE A 42 -11.04 2.32 15.74
C ILE A 42 -11.16 3.63 16.53
N GLU A 43 -10.31 3.84 17.51
CA GLU A 43 -10.29 5.11 18.22
C GLU A 43 -9.66 6.21 17.34
N PRO A 44 -10.27 7.42 17.31
CA PRO A 44 -9.69 8.54 16.59
C PRO A 44 -8.34 8.91 17.16
N ILE A 45 -7.39 9.22 16.28
CA ILE A 45 -6.08 9.75 16.66
C ILE A 45 -5.83 11.07 15.92
N SER A 46 -5.20 12.00 16.59
CA SER A 46 -4.71 13.23 15.95
C SER A 46 -3.43 12.93 15.18
N LEU A 47 -3.30 13.52 13.99
CA LEU A 47 -2.09 13.37 13.19
C LEU A 47 -0.93 14.08 13.85
N GLY A 48 0.17 13.35 14.06
CA GLY A 48 1.45 13.92 14.48
C GLY A 48 2.15 14.66 13.34
N ARG A 49 3.32 15.25 13.63
CA ARG A 49 4.13 16.04 12.69
C ARG A 49 4.39 15.33 11.37
N TYR A 50 4.67 14.05 11.39
CA TYR A 50 4.98 13.25 10.21
C TYR A 50 3.76 12.50 9.66
N GLY A 51 2.59 12.70 10.26
CA GLY A 51 1.35 12.06 9.83
C GLY A 51 1.26 10.59 10.16
N SER A 52 0.45 9.88 9.39
CA SER A 52 0.15 8.46 9.51
C SER A 52 0.34 7.74 8.18
N ILE A 53 0.69 6.46 8.20
CA ILE A 53 0.88 5.66 7.00
C ILE A 53 0.12 4.35 7.07
N LEU A 54 -0.44 3.95 5.94
CA LEU A 54 -1.05 2.64 5.71
C LEU A 54 -0.38 2.01 4.49
N VAL A 55 -0.01 0.74 4.59
CA VAL A 55 0.62 0.00 3.50
C VAL A 55 -0.05 -1.35 3.35
N VAL A 56 -0.29 -1.74 2.11
CA VAL A 56 -0.79 -3.07 1.73
C VAL A 56 0.13 -3.64 0.67
N ALA A 57 0.44 -4.92 0.76
CA ALA A 57 1.25 -5.67 -0.18
C ALA A 57 0.62 -7.04 -0.41
N ASP A 58 0.27 -7.36 -1.68
CA ASP A 58 -0.26 -8.66 -2.12
C ASP A 58 0.88 -9.43 -2.75
N GLY A 59 1.35 -10.45 -2.06
CA GLY A 59 2.47 -11.28 -2.48
C GLY A 59 2.10 -12.29 -3.55
N MET A 60 2.98 -12.47 -4.53
CA MET A 60 2.85 -13.47 -5.58
C MET A 60 4.11 -14.32 -5.67
N GLY A 61 3.93 -15.62 -5.83
CA GLY A 61 5.03 -16.59 -5.98
C GLY A 61 4.56 -17.99 -5.65
N GLY A 62 5.16 -19.04 -6.26
CA GLY A 62 4.86 -20.42 -5.89
C GLY A 62 5.24 -20.71 -4.44
N THR A 63 4.59 -21.70 -3.80
CA THR A 63 4.85 -22.21 -2.44
C THR A 63 5.68 -21.32 -1.51
N ASN A 64 5.03 -20.40 -0.78
CA ASN A 64 5.56 -19.52 0.29
C ASN A 64 6.47 -18.35 -0.15
N ALA A 65 6.71 -18.14 -1.44
CA ALA A 65 7.58 -17.06 -1.88
C ALA A 65 6.89 -15.68 -1.86
N GLY A 66 5.57 -15.62 -2.04
CA GLY A 66 4.78 -14.39 -1.99
C GLY A 66 4.78 -13.74 -0.60
N GLU A 67 4.67 -14.55 0.47
CA GLU A 67 4.78 -14.06 1.86
C GLU A 67 6.13 -13.39 2.14
N VAL A 68 7.21 -13.93 1.57
CA VAL A 68 8.55 -13.35 1.73
C VAL A 68 8.64 -12.01 1.00
N ALA A 69 8.14 -11.93 -0.23
CA ALA A 69 8.17 -10.71 -1.00
C ALA A 69 7.34 -9.58 -0.34
N SER A 70 6.11 -9.88 0.10
CA SER A 70 5.27 -8.90 0.78
C SER A 70 5.88 -8.45 2.13
N ALA A 71 6.51 -9.36 2.88
CA ALA A 71 7.21 -9.02 4.12
C ALA A 71 8.41 -8.08 3.87
N ILE A 72 9.24 -8.35 2.86
CA ILE A 72 10.38 -7.50 2.48
C ILE A 72 9.89 -6.09 2.07
N ALA A 73 8.81 -6.01 1.30
CA ALA A 73 8.23 -4.73 0.92
C ALA A 73 7.79 -3.91 2.14
N ILE A 74 7.08 -4.52 3.07
CA ILE A 74 6.64 -3.90 4.33
C ILE A 74 7.84 -3.44 5.16
N GLU A 75 8.82 -4.30 5.38
CA GLU A 75 10.04 -3.97 6.15
C GLU A 75 10.80 -2.80 5.51
N THR A 76 10.89 -2.78 4.18
CA THR A 76 11.55 -1.67 3.47
C THR A 76 10.83 -0.35 3.70
N VAL A 77 9.50 -0.34 3.68
CA VAL A 77 8.72 0.88 3.99
C VAL A 77 8.93 1.29 5.45
N GLN A 78 8.90 0.35 6.39
CA GLN A 78 9.15 0.65 7.80
C GLN A 78 10.51 1.30 8.02
N ASN A 79 11.54 0.80 7.35
CA ASN A 79 12.90 1.33 7.42
C ASN A 79 13.06 2.69 6.73
N ALA A 80 12.24 2.98 5.72
CA ALA A 80 12.24 4.28 5.05
C ALA A 80 11.48 5.35 5.85
N PHE A 81 10.33 5.02 6.45
CA PHE A 81 9.44 5.97 7.12
C PHE A 81 9.81 6.14 8.60
N THR A 82 11.04 6.55 8.85
CA THR A 82 11.51 6.91 10.20
C THR A 82 11.50 8.42 10.41
N PRO A 83 11.37 8.91 11.65
CA PRO A 83 11.44 10.34 11.95
C PRO A 83 12.72 11.01 11.41
N GLU A 84 13.83 10.27 11.38
CA GLU A 84 15.11 10.75 10.86
C GLU A 84 15.03 11.04 9.37
N ASN A 85 14.56 10.07 8.57
CA ASN A 85 14.43 10.22 7.11
C ASN A 85 13.36 11.25 6.72
N LEU A 86 12.26 11.29 7.48
CA LEU A 86 11.16 12.21 7.22
C LEU A 86 11.50 13.66 7.60
N GLY A 87 12.48 13.86 8.49
CA GLY A 87 12.95 15.18 8.89
C GLY A 87 13.53 16.04 7.76
N ASP A 88 14.01 15.39 6.68
CA ASP A 88 14.51 16.08 5.49
C ASP A 88 13.39 16.55 4.55
N ILE A 89 12.20 15.96 4.67
CA ILE A 89 11.07 16.16 3.76
C ILE A 89 9.97 16.99 4.42
N VAL A 90 9.82 16.87 5.74
CA VAL A 90 8.76 17.52 6.51
C VAL A 90 9.36 18.51 7.50
N THR A 91 8.94 19.77 7.42
CA THR A 91 9.38 20.85 8.33
C THR A 91 8.96 20.60 9.78
N GLN A 92 9.44 21.44 10.71
CA GLN A 92 9.05 21.37 12.12
C GLN A 92 7.54 21.61 12.33
N GLU A 93 6.92 22.35 11.42
CA GLU A 93 5.48 22.64 11.42
C GLU A 93 4.63 21.52 10.77
N GLY A 94 5.26 20.40 10.34
CA GLY A 94 4.57 19.29 9.72
C GLY A 94 4.17 19.56 8.25
N ILE A 95 4.84 20.47 7.57
CA ILE A 95 4.58 20.82 6.16
C ILE A 95 5.67 20.18 5.29
N VAL A 96 5.30 19.62 4.16
CA VAL A 96 6.30 19.09 3.20
C VAL A 96 7.17 20.22 2.64
N THR A 97 8.44 19.95 2.46
CA THR A 97 9.39 20.91 1.88
C THR A 97 9.07 21.21 0.41
N SER A 98 8.69 20.17 -0.34
CA SER A 98 8.12 20.28 -1.68
C SER A 98 7.38 19.00 -2.07
N GLU A 99 6.48 19.07 -3.05
CA GLU A 99 5.78 17.89 -3.57
C GLU A 99 6.75 16.96 -4.31
N GLU A 100 7.74 17.52 -4.99
CA GLU A 100 8.80 16.76 -5.68
C GLU A 100 9.63 15.92 -4.69
N ALA A 101 9.94 16.46 -3.50
CA ALA A 101 10.66 15.73 -2.48
C ALA A 101 9.85 14.52 -1.96
N VAL A 102 8.54 14.67 -1.83
CA VAL A 102 7.63 13.56 -1.47
C VAL A 102 7.60 12.52 -2.57
N GLU A 103 7.43 12.93 -3.83
CA GLU A 103 7.39 12.04 -4.98
C GLU A 103 8.70 11.24 -5.11
N GLU A 104 9.84 11.91 -4.99
CA GLU A 104 11.15 11.26 -5.02
C GLU A 104 11.33 10.26 -3.88
N PHE A 105 10.93 10.64 -2.66
CA PHE A 105 11.00 9.77 -1.50
C PHE A 105 10.15 8.51 -1.66
N LEU A 106 8.89 8.65 -2.06
CA LEU A 106 7.98 7.52 -2.29
C LEU A 106 8.48 6.63 -3.43
N SER A 107 8.90 7.22 -4.55
CA SER A 107 9.47 6.49 -5.69
C SER A 107 10.72 5.71 -5.29
N ARG A 108 11.62 6.33 -4.53
CA ARG A 108 12.84 5.67 -4.01
C ARG A 108 12.49 4.51 -3.08
N THR A 109 11.51 4.70 -2.19
CA THR A 109 11.06 3.65 -1.27
C THR A 109 10.56 2.42 -2.02
N VAL A 110 9.69 2.60 -3.02
CA VAL A 110 9.16 1.50 -3.85
C VAL A 110 10.29 0.81 -4.65
N LYS A 111 11.19 1.58 -5.26
CA LYS A 111 12.35 1.01 -5.98
C LYS A 111 13.31 0.24 -5.06
N THR A 112 13.49 0.71 -3.83
CA THR A 112 14.31 0.00 -2.84
C THR A 112 13.66 -1.32 -2.45
N ALA A 113 12.34 -1.35 -2.27
CA ALA A 113 11.62 -2.59 -2.00
C ALA A 113 11.79 -3.61 -3.14
N ASP A 114 11.65 -3.18 -4.40
CA ASP A 114 11.89 -4.02 -5.57
C ASP A 114 13.31 -4.59 -5.58
N LEU A 115 14.32 -3.75 -5.38
CA LEU A 115 15.71 -4.19 -5.32
C LEU A 115 15.97 -5.21 -4.20
N ASN A 116 15.40 -5.01 -3.02
CA ASN A 116 15.53 -5.93 -1.90
C ASN A 116 14.89 -7.29 -2.21
N ILE A 117 13.70 -7.29 -2.82
CA ILE A 117 13.02 -8.52 -3.26
C ILE A 117 13.83 -9.25 -4.31
N VAL A 118 14.31 -8.54 -5.33
CA VAL A 118 15.17 -9.12 -6.39
C VAL A 118 16.45 -9.72 -5.82
N ASN A 119 17.08 -9.05 -4.86
CA ASN A 119 18.30 -9.56 -4.24
C ASN A 119 18.01 -10.81 -3.39
N ALA A 120 17.00 -10.79 -2.56
CA ALA A 120 16.60 -11.95 -1.78
C ALA A 120 16.24 -13.16 -2.66
N SER A 121 15.57 -12.93 -3.80
CA SER A 121 15.22 -14.01 -4.74
C SER A 121 16.44 -14.63 -5.46
N LYS A 122 17.58 -13.93 -5.48
CA LYS A 122 18.84 -14.48 -6.04
C LYS A 122 19.62 -15.29 -5.01
N GLU A 123 19.46 -14.98 -3.72
CA GLU A 123 20.16 -15.66 -2.63
C GLU A 123 19.53 -17.02 -2.29
N ASP A 124 18.22 -17.16 -2.48
CA ASP A 124 17.50 -18.40 -2.23
C ASP A 124 16.70 -18.84 -3.47
N SER A 125 17.09 -19.95 -4.06
CA SER A 125 16.41 -20.53 -5.24
C SER A 125 14.94 -20.90 -4.98
N SER A 126 14.52 -21.12 -3.73
CA SER A 126 13.13 -21.41 -3.37
C SER A 126 12.22 -20.19 -3.50
N THR A 127 12.79 -18.98 -3.52
CA THR A 127 12.07 -17.71 -3.66
C THR A 127 12.18 -17.12 -5.08
N GLN A 128 12.73 -17.89 -6.03
CA GLN A 128 12.91 -17.43 -7.39
C GLN A 128 11.58 -17.06 -8.06
N GLY A 129 11.50 -15.84 -8.60
CA GLY A 129 10.30 -15.32 -9.26
C GLY A 129 9.24 -14.79 -8.30
N MET A 130 9.56 -14.67 -7.00
CA MET A 130 8.69 -13.98 -6.07
C MET A 130 8.53 -12.51 -6.41
N GLY A 131 7.39 -11.96 -6.09
CA GLY A 131 7.06 -10.55 -6.24
C GLY A 131 5.93 -10.15 -5.30
N THR A 132 5.62 -8.89 -5.28
CA THR A 132 4.47 -8.36 -4.54
C THR A 132 3.97 -7.07 -5.18
N THR A 133 2.69 -6.81 -5.03
CA THR A 133 2.18 -5.46 -5.19
C THR A 133 2.56 -4.61 -3.99
N ILE A 134 2.41 -3.31 -4.12
CA ILE A 134 2.48 -2.39 -2.98
C ILE A 134 1.56 -1.20 -3.20
N VAL A 135 0.85 -0.80 -2.15
CA VAL A 135 0.12 0.46 -2.07
C VAL A 135 0.50 1.13 -0.77
N ILE A 136 0.99 2.35 -0.87
CA ILE A 136 1.35 3.21 0.26
C ILE A 136 0.38 4.39 0.27
N ALA A 137 -0.27 4.63 1.40
CA ALA A 137 -1.06 5.82 1.65
C ALA A 137 -0.46 6.57 2.85
N TRP A 138 0.25 7.67 2.58
CA TRP A 138 0.81 8.54 3.59
C TRP A 138 -0.10 9.76 3.79
N ILE A 139 -0.68 9.86 4.98
CA ILE A 139 -1.63 10.93 5.35
C ILE A 139 -0.86 11.94 6.19
N LEU A 140 -0.70 13.14 5.66
CA LEU A 140 0.01 14.23 6.32
C LEU A 140 -0.80 15.52 6.20
N ASN A 141 -1.15 16.12 7.33
CA ASN A 141 -2.07 17.26 7.39
C ASN A 141 -3.39 16.94 6.65
N ASP A 142 -3.78 17.78 5.71
CA ASP A 142 -5.00 17.69 4.91
C ASP A 142 -4.79 16.96 3.58
N LYS A 143 -3.64 16.31 3.38
CA LYS A 143 -3.28 15.60 2.15
C LYS A 143 -3.06 14.11 2.39
N ALA A 144 -3.35 13.33 1.36
CA ALA A 144 -2.98 11.93 1.26
C ALA A 144 -2.06 11.75 0.04
N TYR A 145 -0.86 11.27 0.28
CA TYR A 145 0.12 10.94 -0.75
C TYR A 145 0.02 9.45 -1.02
N ILE A 146 -0.31 9.09 -2.26
CA ILE A 146 -0.54 7.71 -2.66
C ILE A 146 0.54 7.28 -3.64
N SER A 147 1.22 6.18 -3.32
CA SER A 147 2.17 5.53 -4.23
C SER A 147 1.83 4.05 -4.35
N TRP A 148 1.95 3.48 -5.55
CA TRP A 148 1.62 2.07 -5.76
C TRP A 148 2.43 1.45 -6.88
N CYS A 149 2.55 0.13 -6.84
CA CYS A 149 3.03 -0.71 -7.92
C CYS A 149 2.21 -2.02 -7.93
N GLY A 150 1.68 -2.41 -9.10
CA GLY A 150 0.84 -3.59 -9.25
C GLY A 150 -0.64 -3.27 -9.44
N ASP A 151 -1.51 -4.21 -9.15
CA ASP A 151 -2.96 -4.15 -9.34
C ASP A 151 -3.77 -4.11 -8.03
N SER A 152 -3.10 -4.01 -6.89
CA SER A 152 -3.73 -3.62 -5.63
C SER A 152 -4.23 -2.18 -5.70
N ARG A 153 -5.41 -1.92 -5.13
CA ARG A 153 -6.15 -0.70 -5.44
C ARG A 153 -6.35 0.19 -4.22
N CYS A 154 -6.23 1.49 -4.44
CA CYS A 154 -6.56 2.53 -3.49
C CYS A 154 -7.82 3.28 -3.94
N TYR A 155 -8.73 3.53 -3.01
CA TYR A 155 -9.97 4.25 -3.25
C TYR A 155 -10.17 5.34 -2.22
N VAL A 156 -10.85 6.40 -2.62
CA VAL A 156 -11.37 7.43 -1.73
C VAL A 156 -12.89 7.47 -1.84
N PHE A 157 -13.55 7.65 -0.72
CA PHE A 157 -14.97 7.93 -0.67
C PHE A 157 -15.19 9.30 -0.04
N ASN A 158 -15.94 10.13 -0.73
CA ASN A 158 -16.38 11.43 -0.21
C ASN A 158 -17.90 11.54 -0.39
N GLY A 159 -18.60 11.97 0.66
CA GLY A 159 -20.07 12.07 0.63
C GLY A 159 -20.64 12.95 -0.49
N ASN A 160 -19.84 13.89 -1.02
CA ASN A 160 -20.28 14.78 -2.11
C ASN A 160 -19.92 14.23 -3.49
N SER A 161 -18.77 13.58 -3.65
CA SER A 161 -18.25 13.08 -4.94
C SER A 161 -18.38 11.57 -5.12
N GLY A 162 -18.81 10.85 -4.08
CA GLY A 162 -18.95 9.41 -4.11
C GLY A 162 -17.62 8.66 -3.99
N PHE A 163 -17.57 7.50 -4.64
CA PHE A 163 -16.44 6.57 -4.61
C PHE A 163 -15.53 6.77 -5.83
N CYS A 164 -14.25 7.02 -5.61
CA CYS A 164 -13.28 7.25 -6.66
C CYS A 164 -12.04 6.37 -6.45
N ARG A 165 -11.57 5.71 -7.51
CA ARG A 165 -10.31 4.96 -7.51
C ARG A 165 -9.14 5.92 -7.73
N LEU A 166 -8.14 5.85 -6.87
CA LEU A 166 -6.94 6.68 -6.93
C LEU A 166 -5.77 5.99 -7.64
N SER A 167 -5.69 4.65 -7.54
CA SER A 167 -4.65 3.86 -8.21
C SER A 167 -5.12 3.34 -9.57
N LYS A 168 -4.17 3.09 -10.46
CA LYS A 168 -4.39 2.44 -11.76
C LYS A 168 -3.65 1.10 -11.76
N ASP A 169 -4.32 0.05 -12.24
CA ASP A 169 -3.71 -1.27 -12.27
C ASP A 169 -2.52 -1.31 -13.25
N HIS A 170 -1.38 -1.78 -12.81
CA HIS A 170 -0.24 -2.10 -13.67
C HIS A 170 -0.41 -3.54 -14.15
N SER A 171 -1.27 -3.74 -15.15
CA SER A 171 -1.56 -5.03 -15.75
C SER A 171 -1.69 -4.94 -17.27
N TYR A 172 -1.34 -6.02 -17.96
CA TYR A 172 -1.49 -6.09 -19.41
C TYR A 172 -2.94 -5.86 -19.88
N VAL A 173 -3.90 -6.32 -19.07
CA VAL A 173 -5.34 -6.11 -19.35
C VAL A 173 -5.68 -4.63 -19.29
N GLN A 174 -5.18 -3.90 -18.28
CA GLN A 174 -5.39 -2.47 -18.17
C GLN A 174 -4.74 -1.71 -19.33
N ASP A 175 -3.54 -2.12 -19.75
CA ASP A 175 -2.86 -1.52 -20.89
C ASP A 175 -3.66 -1.69 -22.20
N LEU A 176 -4.33 -2.83 -22.39
CA LEU A 176 -5.22 -3.05 -23.55
C LEU A 176 -6.47 -2.16 -23.50
N VAL A 177 -7.03 -1.96 -22.32
CA VAL A 177 -8.16 -1.03 -22.11
C VAL A 177 -7.75 0.40 -22.44
N ASP A 178 -6.61 0.84 -21.94
CA ASP A 178 -6.10 2.19 -22.17
C ASP A 178 -5.77 2.48 -23.63
N GLN A 179 -5.32 1.46 -24.35
CA GLN A 179 -5.08 1.53 -25.79
C GLN A 179 -6.37 1.43 -26.62
N GLY A 180 -7.54 1.29 -25.98
CA GLY A 180 -8.82 1.09 -26.67
C GLY A 180 -8.94 -0.24 -27.44
N LYS A 181 -8.06 -1.22 -27.12
CA LYS A 181 -8.05 -2.55 -27.72
C LYS A 181 -8.96 -3.53 -27.01
N LEU A 182 -9.37 -3.22 -25.80
CA LEU A 182 -10.27 -4.01 -24.98
C LEU A 182 -11.30 -3.08 -24.35
N ASP A 183 -12.56 -3.48 -24.42
CA ASP A 183 -13.64 -2.78 -23.74
C ASP A 183 -13.50 -3.00 -22.22
N PRO A 184 -13.58 -1.94 -21.37
CA PRO A 184 -13.54 -2.08 -19.92
C PRO A 184 -14.54 -3.10 -19.35
N GLU A 185 -15.72 -3.23 -19.96
CA GLU A 185 -16.75 -4.21 -19.54
C GLU A 185 -16.33 -5.67 -19.81
N ASN A 186 -15.43 -5.88 -20.77
CA ASN A 186 -14.89 -7.19 -21.14
C ASN A 186 -13.51 -7.46 -20.53
N ALA A 187 -12.96 -6.50 -19.80
CA ALA A 187 -11.68 -6.63 -19.11
C ALA A 187 -11.85 -7.53 -17.90
N VAL A 188 -11.58 -8.81 -18.03
CA VAL A 188 -11.60 -9.77 -16.93
C VAL A 188 -10.27 -9.70 -16.21
N SER A 189 -10.26 -9.12 -15.01
CA SER A 189 -9.18 -9.30 -14.05
C SER A 189 -9.61 -10.22 -12.91
N TYR A 190 -8.69 -10.79 -12.18
CA TYR A 190 -8.98 -11.67 -11.04
C TYR A 190 -9.94 -11.07 -10.02
N THR A 191 -10.06 -9.77 -9.97
CA THR A 191 -11.00 -9.05 -9.09
C THR A 191 -12.49 -9.32 -9.43
N HIS A 192 -12.80 -9.82 -10.61
CA HIS A 192 -14.16 -10.22 -10.99
C HIS A 192 -14.46 -11.70 -10.67
N LEU A 193 -13.43 -12.50 -10.39
CA LEU A 193 -13.56 -13.95 -10.17
C LEU A 193 -13.79 -14.34 -8.71
N THR A 194 -13.70 -13.41 -7.76
CA THR A 194 -13.56 -13.78 -6.35
C THR A 194 -14.66 -13.33 -5.41
N LEU A 195 -15.73 -12.78 -5.93
CA LEU A 195 -16.90 -12.57 -5.11
C LEU A 195 -18.02 -13.52 -5.54
N PRO A 196 -18.10 -14.73 -4.97
CA PRO A 196 -19.40 -15.31 -4.77
C PRO A 196 -20.11 -14.36 -3.83
N THR A 197 -20.96 -13.51 -4.38
CA THR A 197 -21.90 -12.68 -3.63
C THR A 197 -22.90 -13.60 -2.94
N THR A 198 -22.48 -14.24 -1.90
CA THR A 198 -23.39 -14.64 -0.84
C THR A 198 -23.34 -13.52 0.19
N PRO A 199 -24.43 -12.74 0.31
CA PRO A 199 -24.51 -11.83 1.43
C PRO A 199 -24.55 -12.69 2.69
N TYR A 200 -23.49 -12.60 3.48
CA TYR A 200 -23.58 -13.05 4.85
C TYR A 200 -24.36 -11.95 5.60
N VAL A 201 -25.58 -12.29 5.93
CA VAL A 201 -26.38 -11.61 6.92
C VAL A 201 -25.80 -11.87 8.30
#